data_a4ad332ad0f4cf64a25ee97c32ff75c9
#
_entry.id   a4ad332ad0f4cf64a25ee97c32ff75c9
#
_cell.length_a   1.000
_cell.length_b   1.000
_cell.length_c   1.000
_cell.angle_alpha   90.00
_cell.angle_beta   90.00
_cell.angle_gamma   90.00
#
_symmetry.space_group_name_H-M   'P 1'
#
loop_
_entity.id
_entity.type
_entity.pdbx_description
1 polymer ?
#
loop_
_entity_poly.entity_id
_entity_poly.type
_entity_poly.pdbx_seq_one_letter_code
_entity_poly.pdbx_strand_id
1 'polypeptide(L)'
;MAVKLPSNCTVPLQEYLKSVSESEIPTKIWGTSPDSIDIAEDRERFEKVLRELDIKQPPNGIARSYEDALAIAQRIGYPVVVRPSYVLGGRAMEIVYSDSDLERYMTYAVQVEPEHPILIDKFLEKAIEVDVDAIADRTGNVVIGGIMEHIEQAGIHSGDSACSIPTMTLSAPVLDKIRQWTIQLAKALNVIGLMNIQFAVQGDQVYILEANPRASRTVPFVSKAIGIPLAKYASRVMSGETLEDLNFTSEIIPRHISVKEAVLPFDKFPGSDTLLSLKCGLQAK
;
A
#
# COMPACT_ATOMS: atom_id res chain seq x y z
N MET A 1 1.49 14.67 17.06
CA MET A 1 0.38 13.71 16.86
C MET A 1 0.12 13.65 15.36
N ALA A 2 0.61 12.60 14.68
CA ALA A 2 0.33 12.43 13.27
C ALA A 2 -1.15 11.99 13.14
N VAL A 3 -2.00 12.91 12.73
CA VAL A 3 -3.40 12.58 12.45
C VAL A 3 -3.40 11.99 11.03
N LYS A 4 -3.79 10.73 10.89
CA LYS A 4 -4.15 10.16 9.60
C LYS A 4 -5.43 10.88 9.16
N LEU A 5 -5.28 11.84 8.26
CA LEU A 5 -6.45 12.36 7.55
C LEU A 5 -6.83 11.32 6.49
N PRO A 6 -8.10 10.93 6.39
CA PRO A 6 -8.59 10.18 5.24
C PRO A 6 -8.29 10.94 3.94
N SER A 7 -8.05 10.24 2.84
CA SER A 7 -7.81 10.82 1.51
C SER A 7 -8.86 11.86 1.11
N ASN A 8 -10.11 11.65 1.48
CA ASN A 8 -11.20 12.58 1.27
C ASN A 8 -11.12 13.88 2.11
N CYS A 9 -10.19 13.98 3.07
CA CYS A 9 -9.93 15.20 3.85
C CYS A 9 -8.67 15.95 3.38
N THR A 10 -7.78 15.31 2.61
CA THR A 10 -6.53 15.95 2.15
C THR A 10 -6.79 16.94 1.02
N VAL A 11 -7.66 16.63 0.08
CA VAL A 11 -8.04 17.52 -1.03
C VAL A 11 -8.73 18.80 -0.51
N PRO A 12 -9.79 18.74 0.31
CA PRO A 12 -10.38 19.95 0.89
C PRO A 12 -9.41 20.79 1.72
N LEU A 13 -8.52 20.14 2.49
CA LEU A 13 -7.51 20.86 3.26
C LEU A 13 -6.48 21.53 2.34
N GLN A 14 -6.06 20.86 1.27
CA GLN A 14 -5.13 21.40 0.29
C GLN A 14 -5.74 22.58 -0.48
N GLU A 15 -7.00 22.47 -0.89
CA GLU A 15 -7.74 23.56 -1.54
C GLU A 15 -7.91 24.75 -0.60
N TYR A 16 -8.27 24.51 0.66
CA TYR A 16 -8.35 25.53 1.69
C TYR A 16 -6.99 26.23 1.90
N LEU A 17 -5.90 25.48 2.04
CA LEU A 17 -4.57 26.05 2.22
C LEU A 17 -4.08 26.84 0.99
N LYS A 18 -4.51 26.45 -0.23
CA LYS A 18 -4.25 27.26 -1.45
C LYS A 18 -5.07 28.53 -1.52
N SER A 19 -6.26 28.57 -0.90
CA SER A 19 -7.15 29.73 -0.88
C SER A 19 -6.78 30.77 0.16
N VAL A 20 -5.93 30.42 1.12
CA VAL A 20 -5.54 31.30 2.24
C VAL A 20 -4.10 31.74 2.05
N SER A 21 -3.82 33.03 2.22
CA SER A 21 -2.45 33.54 2.11
C SER A 21 -1.55 33.00 3.23
N GLU A 22 -0.26 32.79 2.96
CA GLU A 22 0.71 32.32 3.97
C GLU A 22 0.78 33.21 5.22
N SER A 23 0.33 34.47 5.12
CA SER A 23 0.26 35.41 6.23
C SER A 23 -0.93 35.16 7.16
N GLU A 24 -1.96 34.48 6.68
CA GLU A 24 -3.20 34.21 7.44
C GLU A 24 -3.15 32.87 8.19
N ILE A 25 -2.35 31.90 7.70
CA ILE A 25 -2.16 30.62 8.38
C ILE A 25 -0.65 30.32 8.46
N PRO A 26 0.00 30.66 9.56
CA PRO A 26 1.42 30.34 9.77
C PRO A 26 1.66 28.83 10.01
N THR A 27 0.61 28.01 9.98
CA THR A 27 0.67 26.58 10.26
C THR A 27 1.05 25.81 9.00
N LYS A 28 2.14 25.03 9.06
CA LYS A 28 2.59 24.15 7.97
C LYS A 28 2.17 22.71 8.24
N ILE A 29 1.83 21.99 7.16
CA ILE A 29 1.65 20.54 7.23
C ILE A 29 3.02 19.89 7.43
N TRP A 30 3.15 19.07 8.47
CA TRP A 30 4.35 18.32 8.77
C TRP A 30 4.33 16.97 8.02
N GLY A 31 5.51 16.58 7.53
CA GLY A 31 5.70 15.32 6.83
C GLY A 31 5.56 15.44 5.32
N THR A 32 5.16 14.36 4.70
CA THR A 32 4.95 14.28 3.25
C THR A 32 3.83 15.22 2.80
N SER A 33 4.05 15.91 1.69
CA SER A 33 3.08 16.89 1.18
C SER A 33 1.74 16.22 0.79
N PRO A 34 0.60 16.92 0.90
CA PRO A 34 -0.68 16.41 0.41
C PRO A 34 -0.65 16.03 -1.06
N ASP A 35 0.07 16.78 -1.89
CA ASP A 35 0.20 16.47 -3.33
C ASP A 35 0.95 15.15 -3.56
N SER A 36 2.01 14.88 -2.79
CA SER A 36 2.73 13.60 -2.86
C SER A 36 1.89 12.41 -2.38
N ILE A 37 1.01 12.65 -1.41
CA ILE A 37 0.03 11.63 -0.96
C ILE A 37 -0.99 11.37 -2.06
N ASP A 38 -1.51 12.42 -2.68
CA ASP A 38 -2.45 12.34 -3.80
C ASP A 38 -1.84 11.62 -5.01
N ILE A 39 -0.56 11.91 -5.35
CA ILE A 39 0.16 11.18 -6.41
C ILE A 39 0.17 9.67 -6.13
N ALA A 40 0.38 9.27 -4.89
CA ALA A 40 0.44 7.85 -4.53
C ALA A 40 -0.94 7.18 -4.50
N GLU A 41 -2.01 7.94 -4.24
CA GLU A 41 -3.39 7.44 -4.18
C GLU A 41 -4.12 7.50 -5.54
N ASP A 42 -3.78 8.46 -6.39
CA ASP A 42 -4.33 8.57 -7.74
C ASP A 42 -3.64 7.59 -8.69
N ARG A 43 -4.41 6.69 -9.27
CA ARG A 43 -3.89 5.60 -10.10
C ARG A 43 -3.11 6.09 -11.32
N GLU A 44 -3.63 7.10 -12.02
CA GLU A 44 -3.00 7.60 -13.26
C GLU A 44 -1.69 8.33 -12.94
N ARG A 45 -1.70 9.16 -11.88
CA ARG A 45 -0.52 9.87 -11.41
C ARG A 45 0.55 8.90 -10.92
N PHE A 46 0.16 7.89 -10.14
CA PHE A 46 1.08 6.88 -9.62
C PHE A 46 1.67 6.02 -10.72
N GLU A 47 0.85 5.55 -11.68
CA GLU A 47 1.34 4.80 -12.84
C GLU A 47 2.38 5.58 -13.65
N LYS A 48 2.22 6.90 -13.80
CA LYS A 48 3.21 7.75 -14.43
C LYS A 48 4.54 7.72 -13.70
N VAL A 49 4.54 7.86 -12.38
CA VAL A 49 5.74 7.76 -11.54
C VAL A 49 6.40 6.40 -11.68
N LEU A 50 5.62 5.31 -11.62
CA LEU A 50 6.16 3.96 -11.76
C LEU A 50 6.81 3.72 -13.11
N ARG A 51 6.23 4.25 -14.18
CA ARG A 51 6.77 4.16 -15.54
C ARG A 51 8.09 4.93 -15.68
N GLU A 52 8.18 6.13 -15.10
CA GLU A 52 9.40 6.94 -15.10
C GLU A 52 10.54 6.26 -14.32
N LEU A 53 10.23 5.47 -13.31
CA LEU A 53 11.18 4.73 -12.47
C LEU A 53 11.46 3.30 -12.96
N ASP A 54 10.82 2.85 -14.03
CA ASP A 54 10.85 1.45 -14.52
C ASP A 54 10.45 0.43 -13.42
N ILE A 55 9.47 0.80 -12.60
CA ILE A 55 8.92 -0.06 -11.55
C ILE A 55 7.69 -0.79 -12.08
N LYS A 56 7.70 -2.12 -11.98
CA LYS A 56 6.60 -2.95 -12.49
C LYS A 56 5.44 -2.98 -11.52
N GLN A 57 4.24 -2.82 -12.05
CA GLN A 57 2.97 -3.12 -11.39
C GLN A 57 2.26 -4.28 -12.11
N PRO A 58 1.29 -4.97 -11.49
CA PRO A 58 0.50 -5.96 -12.19
C PRO A 58 -0.15 -5.34 -13.44
N PRO A 59 -0.24 -6.07 -14.56
CA PRO A 59 -1.00 -5.61 -15.71
C PRO A 59 -2.42 -5.22 -15.30
N ASN A 60 -2.88 -4.06 -15.76
CA ASN A 60 -4.13 -3.47 -15.27
C ASN A 60 -4.85 -2.68 -16.36
N GLY A 61 -6.05 -2.21 -16.01
CA GLY A 61 -6.83 -1.28 -16.82
C GLY A 61 -8.01 -0.70 -16.04
N ILE A 62 -8.60 0.35 -16.62
CA ILE A 62 -9.75 1.07 -16.09
C ILE A 62 -10.89 0.92 -17.10
N ALA A 63 -12.01 0.35 -16.68
CA ALA A 63 -13.20 0.14 -17.50
C ALA A 63 -14.35 1.05 -17.07
N ARG A 64 -15.07 1.57 -18.05
CA ARG A 64 -16.29 2.36 -17.82
C ARG A 64 -17.54 1.67 -18.38
N SER A 65 -17.35 0.60 -19.13
CA SER A 65 -18.41 -0.26 -19.69
C SER A 65 -18.04 -1.74 -19.55
N TYR A 66 -19.00 -2.62 -19.80
CA TYR A 66 -18.74 -4.06 -19.86
C TYR A 66 -17.78 -4.39 -21.00
N GLU A 67 -17.95 -3.78 -22.15
CA GLU A 67 -17.13 -4.00 -23.34
C GLU A 67 -15.66 -3.61 -23.07
N ASP A 68 -15.43 -2.48 -22.40
CA ASP A 68 -14.09 -2.06 -21.95
C ASP A 68 -13.50 -3.09 -20.99
N ALA A 69 -14.30 -3.54 -20.01
CA ALA A 69 -13.89 -4.51 -19.02
C ALA A 69 -13.48 -5.83 -19.65
N LEU A 70 -14.27 -6.32 -20.61
CA LEU A 70 -14.01 -7.55 -21.34
C LEU A 70 -12.71 -7.44 -22.16
N ALA A 71 -12.55 -6.36 -22.91
CA ALA A 71 -11.34 -6.12 -23.71
C ALA A 71 -10.07 -6.08 -22.83
N ILE A 72 -10.15 -5.42 -21.65
CA ILE A 72 -9.05 -5.36 -20.69
C ILE A 72 -8.77 -6.74 -20.12
N ALA A 73 -9.78 -7.48 -19.65
CA ALA A 73 -9.62 -8.80 -19.06
C ALA A 73 -9.02 -9.80 -20.06
N GLN A 74 -9.46 -9.78 -21.31
CA GLN A 74 -8.90 -10.62 -22.38
C GLN A 74 -7.46 -10.27 -22.72
N ARG A 75 -7.10 -8.98 -22.73
CA ARG A 75 -5.73 -8.52 -22.93
C ARG A 75 -4.79 -8.93 -21.79
N ILE A 76 -5.26 -8.83 -20.54
CA ILE A 76 -4.49 -9.15 -19.34
C ILE A 76 -4.41 -10.68 -19.14
N GLY A 77 -5.47 -11.40 -19.50
CA GLY A 77 -5.66 -12.82 -19.24
C GLY A 77 -6.19 -13.10 -17.84
N TYR A 78 -7.13 -14.03 -17.73
CA TYR A 78 -7.67 -14.47 -16.45
C TYR A 78 -6.64 -15.25 -15.61
N PRO A 79 -6.78 -15.31 -14.26
CA PRO A 79 -7.76 -14.58 -13.47
C PRO A 79 -7.40 -13.10 -13.30
N VAL A 80 -8.43 -12.27 -13.12
CA VAL A 80 -8.29 -10.84 -12.83
C VAL A 80 -9.03 -10.47 -11.55
N VAL A 81 -8.55 -9.44 -10.87
CA VAL A 81 -9.25 -8.79 -9.75
C VAL A 81 -10.01 -7.61 -10.29
N VAL A 82 -11.30 -7.52 -9.97
CA VAL A 82 -12.17 -6.42 -10.34
C VAL A 82 -12.67 -5.70 -9.10
N ARG A 83 -12.68 -4.37 -9.13
CA ARG A 83 -13.14 -3.53 -8.01
C ARG A 83 -13.59 -2.16 -8.49
N PRO A 84 -14.57 -1.51 -7.83
CA PRO A 84 -14.87 -0.10 -8.08
C PRO A 84 -13.70 0.80 -7.65
N SER A 85 -13.46 1.92 -8.37
CA SER A 85 -12.29 2.79 -8.15
C SER A 85 -12.29 3.53 -6.81
N TYR A 86 -13.45 3.74 -6.19
CA TYR A 86 -13.60 4.57 -4.97
C TYR A 86 -14.02 3.79 -3.73
N VAL A 87 -13.90 2.47 -3.74
CA VAL A 87 -14.30 1.65 -2.58
C VAL A 87 -13.11 1.41 -1.66
N LEU A 88 -13.23 1.87 -0.41
CA LEU A 88 -12.24 1.65 0.64
C LEU A 88 -12.38 0.26 1.24
N GLY A 89 -11.24 -0.40 1.51
CA GLY A 89 -11.19 -1.64 2.30
C GLY A 89 -11.67 -2.88 1.57
N GLY A 90 -11.47 -2.97 0.24
CA GLY A 90 -11.76 -4.18 -0.54
C GLY A 90 -13.26 -4.52 -0.70
N ARG A 91 -14.16 -3.59 -0.38
CA ARG A 91 -15.60 -3.77 -0.64
C ARG A 91 -15.84 -3.98 -2.14
N ALA A 92 -16.71 -4.94 -2.47
CA ALA A 92 -17.05 -5.29 -3.85
C ALA A 92 -15.84 -5.67 -4.73
N MET A 93 -14.73 -6.11 -4.14
CA MET A 93 -13.61 -6.70 -4.87
C MET A 93 -13.89 -8.18 -5.11
N GLU A 94 -13.72 -8.66 -6.35
CA GLU A 94 -13.92 -10.05 -6.70
C GLU A 94 -12.81 -10.55 -7.64
N ILE A 95 -12.41 -11.82 -7.48
CA ILE A 95 -11.54 -12.49 -8.44
C ILE A 95 -12.41 -13.15 -9.48
N VAL A 96 -12.17 -12.81 -10.72
CA VAL A 96 -12.94 -13.24 -11.89
C VAL A 96 -12.07 -14.16 -12.73
N TYR A 97 -12.61 -15.33 -13.06
CA TYR A 97 -11.89 -16.39 -13.77
C TYR A 97 -12.34 -16.57 -15.22
N SER A 98 -13.45 -15.94 -15.62
CA SER A 98 -14.04 -16.09 -16.95
C SER A 98 -14.83 -14.86 -17.38
N ASP A 99 -15.13 -14.78 -18.69
CA ASP A 99 -16.00 -13.72 -19.24
C ASP A 99 -17.38 -13.73 -18.57
N SER A 100 -17.94 -14.91 -18.27
CA SER A 100 -19.24 -15.02 -17.59
C SER A 100 -19.24 -14.54 -16.15
N ASP A 101 -18.12 -14.73 -15.42
CA ASP A 101 -17.97 -14.18 -14.08
C ASP A 101 -17.84 -12.65 -14.15
N LEU A 102 -17.12 -12.13 -15.16
CA LEU A 102 -16.98 -10.69 -15.38
C LEU A 102 -18.32 -10.04 -15.69
N GLU A 103 -19.14 -10.66 -16.54
CA GLU A 103 -20.49 -10.17 -16.88
C GLU A 103 -21.38 -10.09 -15.64
N ARG A 104 -21.39 -11.14 -14.83
CA ARG A 104 -22.12 -11.18 -13.57
C ARG A 104 -21.67 -10.04 -12.63
N TYR A 105 -20.36 -9.87 -12.48
CA TYR A 105 -19.80 -8.83 -11.62
C TYR A 105 -20.19 -7.43 -12.13
N MET A 106 -20.00 -7.15 -13.40
CA MET A 106 -20.31 -5.84 -14.00
C MET A 106 -21.79 -5.49 -13.85
N THR A 107 -22.67 -6.46 -14.04
CA THR A 107 -24.12 -6.26 -13.84
C THR A 107 -24.45 -5.83 -12.40
N TYR A 108 -23.80 -6.42 -11.41
CA TYR A 108 -23.96 -6.05 -10.01
C TYR A 108 -23.27 -4.71 -9.68
N ALA A 109 -22.04 -4.52 -10.10
CA ALA A 109 -21.24 -3.35 -9.77
C ALA A 109 -21.81 -2.06 -10.37
N VAL A 110 -22.32 -2.11 -11.61
CA VAL A 110 -22.98 -0.97 -12.27
C VAL A 110 -24.29 -0.59 -11.56
N GLN A 111 -24.99 -1.54 -10.95
CA GLN A 111 -26.19 -1.22 -10.14
C GLN A 111 -25.84 -0.50 -8.83
N VAL A 112 -24.67 -0.78 -8.26
CA VAL A 112 -24.26 -0.21 -6.97
C VAL A 112 -23.62 1.17 -7.14
N GLU A 113 -22.81 1.37 -8.18
CA GLU A 113 -22.10 2.63 -8.42
C GLU A 113 -21.96 2.94 -9.93
N PRO A 114 -23.01 3.43 -10.59
CA PRO A 114 -23.02 3.60 -12.05
C PRO A 114 -22.08 4.69 -12.56
N GLU A 115 -21.61 5.61 -11.70
CA GLU A 115 -20.78 6.74 -12.12
C GLU A 115 -19.26 6.49 -11.95
N HIS A 116 -18.88 5.39 -11.28
CA HIS A 116 -17.48 5.13 -10.98
C HIS A 116 -16.86 4.06 -11.89
N PRO A 117 -15.64 4.29 -12.38
CA PRO A 117 -14.94 3.31 -13.21
C PRO A 117 -14.58 2.06 -12.39
N ILE A 118 -14.55 0.92 -13.08
CA ILE A 118 -14.12 -0.36 -12.54
C ILE A 118 -12.62 -0.53 -12.82
N LEU A 119 -11.88 -0.87 -11.79
CA LEU A 119 -10.46 -1.23 -11.90
C LEU A 119 -10.34 -2.74 -12.13
N ILE A 120 -9.50 -3.10 -13.08
CA ILE A 120 -9.21 -4.49 -13.42
C ILE A 120 -7.71 -4.69 -13.33
N ASP A 121 -7.29 -5.57 -12.45
CA ASP A 121 -5.88 -5.87 -12.21
C ASP A 121 -5.63 -7.37 -12.43
N LYS A 122 -4.46 -7.73 -12.99
CA LYS A 122 -4.05 -9.14 -13.04
C LYS A 122 -3.97 -9.71 -11.64
N PHE A 123 -4.68 -10.80 -11.39
CA PHE A 123 -4.50 -11.55 -10.15
C PHE A 123 -3.21 -12.38 -10.21
N LEU A 124 -2.32 -12.15 -9.26
CA LEU A 124 -1.03 -12.84 -9.17
C LEU A 124 -1.19 -14.10 -8.31
N GLU A 125 -1.50 -15.23 -8.95
CA GLU A 125 -1.67 -16.50 -8.25
C GLU A 125 -0.34 -16.93 -7.58
N LYS A 126 -0.45 -17.44 -6.35
CA LYS A 126 0.68 -17.94 -5.56
C LYS A 126 1.79 -16.89 -5.33
N ALA A 127 1.45 -15.61 -5.44
CA ALA A 127 2.38 -14.56 -5.11
C ALA A 127 2.52 -14.44 -3.58
N ILE A 128 3.73 -14.08 -3.14
CA ILE A 128 4.03 -13.72 -1.76
C ILE A 128 3.85 -12.22 -1.63
N GLU A 129 3.03 -11.78 -0.69
CA GLU A 129 2.90 -10.36 -0.38
C GLU A 129 4.01 -9.92 0.58
N VAL A 130 4.50 -8.71 0.36
CA VAL A 130 5.61 -8.14 1.13
C VAL A 130 5.27 -6.70 1.47
N ASP A 131 5.19 -6.39 2.76
CA ASP A 131 5.10 -5.04 3.27
C ASP A 131 6.50 -4.48 3.58
N VAL A 132 6.75 -3.24 3.19
CA VAL A 132 7.99 -2.53 3.53
C VAL A 132 7.65 -1.24 4.24
N ASP A 133 8.15 -1.07 5.46
CA ASP A 133 8.13 0.22 6.13
C ASP A 133 9.50 0.90 5.97
N ALA A 134 9.49 2.14 5.53
CA ALA A 134 10.68 2.96 5.36
C ALA A 134 10.49 4.34 6.01
N ILE A 135 11.59 5.00 6.29
CA ILE A 135 11.61 6.39 6.78
C ILE A 135 12.52 7.21 5.88
N ALA A 136 12.09 8.41 5.54
CA ALA A 136 12.86 9.33 4.72
C ALA A 136 12.89 10.72 5.36
N ASP A 137 14.00 11.45 5.17
CA ASP A 137 14.16 12.82 5.63
C ASP A 137 14.17 13.82 4.46
N ARG A 138 14.16 15.11 4.80
CA ARG A 138 14.12 16.19 3.82
C ARG A 138 15.40 16.36 3.00
N THR A 139 16.49 15.68 3.38
CA THR A 139 17.75 15.67 2.61
C THR A 139 17.77 14.57 1.55
N GLY A 140 16.73 13.75 1.49
CA GLY A 140 16.61 12.65 0.55
C GLY A 140 17.26 11.34 1.02
N ASN A 141 17.69 11.28 2.28
CA ASN A 141 18.12 10.04 2.90
C ASN A 141 16.90 9.15 3.17
N VAL A 142 17.04 7.87 2.86
CA VAL A 142 15.96 6.87 3.03
C VAL A 142 16.56 5.65 3.72
N VAL A 143 15.92 5.19 4.78
CA VAL A 143 16.31 3.97 5.49
C VAL A 143 15.12 3.00 5.50
N ILE A 144 15.38 1.76 5.12
CA ILE A 144 14.41 0.67 5.26
C ILE A 144 14.29 0.34 6.75
N GLY A 145 13.08 0.50 7.28
CA GLY A 145 12.76 0.12 8.66
C GLY A 145 12.61 -1.40 8.79
N GLY A 146 11.97 -2.04 7.81
CA GLY A 146 11.85 -3.49 7.76
C GLY A 146 11.09 -3.96 6.55
N ILE A 147 11.47 -5.16 6.10
CA ILE A 147 10.80 -5.91 5.03
C ILE A 147 10.08 -7.08 5.68
N MET A 148 8.77 -7.10 5.55
CA MET A 148 7.88 -8.11 6.15
C MET A 148 7.36 -9.04 5.06
N GLU A 149 7.63 -10.32 5.21
CA GLU A 149 7.06 -11.36 4.35
C GLU A 149 5.76 -11.87 4.96
N HIS A 150 4.68 -11.88 4.18
CA HIS A 150 3.39 -12.45 4.59
C HIS A 150 3.43 -13.97 4.50
N ILE A 151 2.77 -14.63 5.46
CA ILE A 151 2.61 -16.09 5.48
C ILE A 151 1.40 -16.49 4.64
N GLU A 152 0.34 -15.70 4.68
CA GLU A 152 -0.85 -15.88 3.86
C GLU A 152 -0.56 -15.48 2.41
N GLN A 153 -1.35 -16.04 1.49
CA GLN A 153 -1.26 -15.70 0.07
C GLN A 153 -1.59 -14.23 -0.18
N ALA A 154 -0.98 -13.66 -1.22
CA ALA A 154 -1.25 -12.29 -1.65
C ALA A 154 -2.76 -12.05 -1.88
N GLY A 155 -3.21 -10.88 -1.43
CA GLY A 155 -4.63 -10.48 -1.46
C GLY A 155 -5.35 -10.57 -0.12
N ILE A 156 -4.73 -11.14 0.92
CA ILE A 156 -5.21 -11.03 2.30
C ILE A 156 -4.65 -9.75 2.89
N HIS A 157 -5.52 -8.94 3.47
CA HIS A 157 -5.12 -7.64 4.01
C HIS A 157 -4.00 -7.75 5.04
N SER A 158 -2.99 -6.88 4.99
CA SER A 158 -1.82 -6.90 5.89
C SER A 158 -2.17 -6.84 7.39
N GLY A 159 -3.33 -6.29 7.73
CA GLY A 159 -3.86 -6.30 9.10
C GLY A 159 -4.26 -7.69 9.59
N ASP A 160 -4.67 -8.55 8.67
CA ASP A 160 -5.24 -9.89 8.95
C ASP A 160 -4.21 -11.00 8.71
N SER A 161 -3.08 -10.68 8.05
CA SER A 161 -2.01 -11.61 7.73
C SER A 161 -1.01 -11.77 8.86
N ALA A 162 -0.50 -12.98 9.05
CA ALA A 162 0.74 -13.21 9.77
C ALA A 162 1.94 -12.76 8.92
N CYS A 163 2.92 -12.15 9.56
CA CYS A 163 4.10 -11.63 8.88
C CYS A 163 5.37 -11.96 9.66
N SER A 164 6.48 -12.19 8.94
CA SER A 164 7.80 -12.42 9.53
C SER A 164 8.79 -11.32 9.18
N ILE A 165 9.67 -10.97 10.13
CA ILE A 165 10.87 -10.15 9.96
C ILE A 165 12.04 -10.86 10.65
N PRO A 166 13.18 -11.08 9.95
CA PRO A 166 13.41 -10.89 8.52
C PRO A 166 12.56 -11.83 7.66
N THR A 167 12.57 -11.60 6.36
CA THR A 167 11.94 -12.47 5.36
C THR A 167 12.59 -13.86 5.37
N MET A 168 11.83 -14.91 5.07
CA MET A 168 12.28 -16.29 5.20
C MET A 168 12.47 -17.00 3.87
N THR A 169 11.67 -16.68 2.86
CA THR A 169 11.63 -17.42 1.60
C THR A 169 12.15 -16.61 0.41
N LEU A 170 12.23 -15.29 0.54
CA LEU A 170 12.64 -14.40 -0.54
C LEU A 170 14.14 -14.43 -0.79
N SER A 171 14.52 -14.52 -2.06
CA SER A 171 15.92 -14.52 -2.49
C SER A 171 16.58 -13.13 -2.32
N ALA A 172 17.91 -13.10 -2.15
CA ALA A 172 18.65 -11.84 -2.02
C ALA A 172 18.44 -10.88 -3.21
N PRO A 173 18.44 -11.31 -4.49
CA PRO A 173 18.17 -10.42 -5.61
C PRO A 173 16.77 -9.78 -5.57
N VAL A 174 15.76 -10.51 -5.09
CA VAL A 174 14.40 -10.00 -4.91
C VAL A 174 14.40 -8.93 -3.83
N LEU A 175 15.02 -9.20 -2.68
CA LEU A 175 15.14 -8.25 -1.58
C LEU A 175 15.88 -6.96 -1.98
N ASP A 176 16.97 -7.09 -2.75
CA ASP A 176 17.74 -5.95 -3.23
C ASP A 176 16.91 -5.09 -4.18
N LYS A 177 16.11 -5.71 -5.05
CA LYS A 177 15.16 -5.00 -5.92
C LYS A 177 14.09 -4.25 -5.12
N ILE A 178 13.50 -4.89 -4.10
CA ILE A 178 12.53 -4.28 -3.20
C ILE A 178 13.13 -3.05 -2.50
N ARG A 179 14.34 -3.17 -1.96
CA ARG A 179 15.06 -2.05 -1.34
C ARG A 179 15.28 -0.90 -2.33
N GLN A 180 15.80 -1.22 -3.51
CA GLN A 180 16.04 -0.23 -4.56
C GLN A 180 14.76 0.53 -4.92
N TRP A 181 13.69 -0.18 -5.20
CA TRP A 181 12.41 0.43 -5.57
C TRP A 181 11.79 1.25 -4.46
N THR A 182 11.90 0.79 -3.21
CA THR A 182 11.46 1.55 -2.04
C THR A 182 12.19 2.89 -1.93
N ILE A 183 13.52 2.90 -2.09
CA ILE A 183 14.34 4.12 -2.04
C ILE A 183 13.99 5.07 -3.20
N GLN A 184 13.84 4.53 -4.41
CA GLN A 184 13.47 5.32 -5.59
C GLN A 184 12.10 5.99 -5.42
N LEU A 185 11.10 5.24 -4.95
CA LEU A 185 9.76 5.77 -4.70
C LEU A 185 9.71 6.80 -3.59
N ALA A 186 10.42 6.57 -2.48
CA ALA A 186 10.50 7.54 -1.40
C ALA A 186 11.04 8.90 -1.87
N LYS A 187 12.06 8.86 -2.75
CA LYS A 187 12.65 10.08 -3.36
C LYS A 187 11.69 10.73 -4.35
N ALA A 188 11.09 9.96 -5.26
CA ALA A 188 10.17 10.48 -6.27
C ALA A 188 8.91 11.11 -5.66
N LEU A 189 8.41 10.55 -4.57
CA LEU A 189 7.28 11.06 -3.80
C LEU A 189 7.67 12.12 -2.77
N ASN A 190 8.94 12.55 -2.71
CA ASN A 190 9.43 13.51 -1.73
C ASN A 190 8.97 13.19 -0.30
N VAL A 191 9.09 11.94 0.11
CA VAL A 191 8.61 11.48 1.41
C VAL A 191 9.39 12.14 2.55
N ILE A 192 8.68 12.64 3.54
CA ILE A 192 9.24 13.11 4.81
C ILE A 192 8.52 12.41 5.95
N GLY A 193 9.23 11.56 6.67
CA GLY A 193 8.68 10.68 7.70
C GLY A 193 8.52 9.25 7.18
N LEU A 194 7.44 8.60 7.55
CA LEU A 194 7.20 7.19 7.23
C LEU A 194 6.52 7.00 5.88
N MET A 195 6.88 5.90 5.23
CA MET A 195 6.21 5.36 4.05
C MET A 195 6.06 3.85 4.20
N ASN A 196 4.91 3.32 3.80
CA ASN A 196 4.69 1.89 3.64
C ASN A 196 4.48 1.58 2.15
N ILE A 197 5.08 0.52 1.68
CA ILE A 197 4.88 0.01 0.32
C ILE A 197 4.49 -1.46 0.41
N GLN A 198 3.50 -1.83 -0.40
CA GLN A 198 3.11 -3.23 -0.58
C GLN A 198 3.60 -3.73 -1.93
N PHE A 199 4.29 -4.85 -1.90
CA PHE A 199 4.77 -5.57 -3.07
C PHE A 199 4.12 -6.95 -3.15
N ALA A 200 4.07 -7.51 -4.35
CA ALA A 200 3.81 -8.92 -4.59
C ALA A 200 5.00 -9.52 -5.33
N VAL A 201 5.42 -10.71 -4.90
CA VAL A 201 6.52 -11.45 -5.50
C VAL A 201 5.98 -12.75 -6.06
N GLN A 202 6.07 -12.92 -7.38
CA GLN A 202 5.68 -14.15 -8.07
C GLN A 202 6.92 -14.78 -8.71
N GLY A 203 7.40 -15.87 -8.16
CA GLY A 203 8.74 -16.38 -8.47
C GLY A 203 9.81 -15.35 -8.16
N ASP A 204 10.59 -14.94 -9.16
CA ASP A 204 11.62 -13.88 -9.02
C ASP A 204 11.12 -12.49 -9.52
N GLN A 205 9.86 -12.39 -9.90
CA GLN A 205 9.28 -11.12 -10.38
C GLN A 205 8.66 -10.35 -9.21
N VAL A 206 9.10 -9.11 -9.06
CA VAL A 206 8.54 -8.17 -8.08
C VAL A 206 7.57 -7.24 -8.78
N TYR A 207 6.44 -7.01 -8.14
CA TYR A 207 5.41 -6.05 -8.55
C TYR A 207 5.06 -5.14 -7.39
N ILE A 208 4.88 -3.85 -7.64
CA ILE A 208 4.32 -2.96 -6.64
C ILE A 208 2.79 -3.04 -6.69
N LEU A 209 2.16 -3.06 -5.52
CA LEU A 209 0.70 -3.03 -5.37
C LEU A 209 0.23 -1.63 -5.00
N GLU A 210 0.83 -1.03 -3.96
CA GLU A 210 0.51 0.32 -3.52
C GLU A 210 1.67 0.95 -2.74
N ALA A 211 1.70 2.27 -2.70
CA ALA A 211 2.58 3.05 -1.83
C ALA A 211 1.76 4.00 -0.96
N ASN A 212 2.06 4.02 0.32
CA ASN A 212 1.39 4.84 1.32
C ASN A 212 2.42 5.75 1.99
N PRO A 213 2.64 6.99 1.52
CA PRO A 213 3.63 7.91 2.10
C PRO A 213 3.16 8.50 3.43
N ARG A 214 2.87 7.64 4.37
CA ARG A 214 2.34 7.89 5.70
C ARG A 214 2.63 6.72 6.64
N ALA A 215 2.36 6.90 7.94
CA ALA A 215 2.45 5.80 8.91
C ALA A 215 1.48 4.65 8.58
N SER A 216 1.97 3.43 8.72
CA SER A 216 1.23 2.18 8.54
C SER A 216 0.84 1.54 9.88
N ARG A 217 0.00 0.52 9.82
CA ARG A 217 -0.35 -0.32 10.98
C ARG A 217 0.79 -1.27 11.39
N THR A 218 1.74 -1.52 10.50
CA THR A 218 2.89 -2.40 10.71
C THR A 218 4.02 -1.74 11.49
N VAL A 219 4.10 -0.40 11.51
CA VAL A 219 5.16 0.36 12.18
C VAL A 219 5.41 -0.06 13.64
N PRO A 220 4.39 -0.31 14.49
CA PRO A 220 4.65 -0.76 15.85
C PRO A 220 5.33 -2.13 15.95
N PHE A 221 4.99 -3.05 15.04
CA PHE A 221 5.61 -4.35 14.94
C PHE A 221 7.06 -4.25 14.48
N VAL A 222 7.29 -3.54 13.36
CA VAL A 222 8.64 -3.29 12.82
C VAL A 222 9.53 -2.64 13.88
N SER A 223 9.03 -1.59 14.54
CA SER A 223 9.78 -0.87 15.58
C SER A 223 10.26 -1.80 16.70
N LYS A 224 9.41 -2.74 17.13
CA LYS A 224 9.76 -3.72 18.17
C LYS A 224 10.75 -4.76 17.64
N ALA A 225 10.57 -5.24 16.41
CA ALA A 225 11.42 -6.25 15.81
C ALA A 225 12.86 -5.76 15.65
N ILE A 226 13.06 -4.51 15.22
CA ILE A 226 14.39 -3.93 14.99
C ILE A 226 14.95 -3.14 16.19
N GLY A 227 14.15 -2.91 17.24
CA GLY A 227 14.54 -2.15 18.43
C GLY A 227 14.63 -0.63 18.22
N ILE A 228 14.06 -0.08 17.14
CA ILE A 228 14.07 1.35 16.80
C ILE A 228 12.65 1.91 16.85
N PRO A 229 12.39 2.99 17.60
CA PRO A 229 11.06 3.60 17.71
C PRO A 229 10.74 4.46 16.47
N LEU A 230 10.42 3.81 15.34
CA LEU A 230 10.24 4.46 14.02
C LEU A 230 9.26 5.62 14.06
N ALA A 231 8.14 5.51 14.78
CA ALA A 231 7.17 6.59 14.90
C ALA A 231 7.75 7.83 15.59
N LYS A 232 8.59 7.64 16.63
CA LYS A 232 9.32 8.72 17.28
C LYS A 232 10.34 9.36 16.34
N TYR A 233 11.07 8.53 15.60
CA TYR A 233 12.06 9.02 14.63
C TYR A 233 11.37 9.82 13.51
N ALA A 234 10.25 9.32 12.99
CA ALA A 234 9.47 10.05 12.00
C ALA A 234 9.00 11.42 12.51
N SER A 235 8.53 11.52 13.75
CA SER A 235 8.12 12.79 14.33
C SER A 235 9.30 13.78 14.43
N ARG A 236 10.49 13.30 14.79
CA ARG A 236 11.72 14.11 14.84
C ARG A 236 12.15 14.57 13.44
N VAL A 237 12.11 13.66 12.46
CA VAL A 237 12.40 13.98 11.06
C VAL A 237 11.42 15.02 10.51
N MET A 238 10.13 14.86 10.78
CA MET A 238 9.12 15.86 10.38
C MET A 238 9.34 17.21 11.04
N SER A 239 9.91 17.26 12.26
CA SER A 239 10.26 18.49 12.96
C SER A 239 11.58 19.13 12.50
N GLY A 240 12.36 18.45 11.63
CA GLY A 240 13.52 19.03 10.97
C GLY A 240 14.84 18.32 11.19
N GLU A 241 14.90 17.31 12.04
CA GLU A 241 16.11 16.49 12.20
C GLU A 241 16.33 15.59 10.98
N THR A 242 17.57 15.20 10.73
CA THR A 242 17.93 14.25 9.69
C THR A 242 18.07 12.83 10.24
N LEU A 243 18.09 11.85 9.38
CA LEU A 243 18.38 10.47 9.79
C LEU A 243 19.81 10.31 10.30
N GLU A 244 20.73 11.17 9.86
CA GLU A 244 22.11 11.24 10.39
C GLU A 244 22.12 11.77 11.83
N ASP A 245 21.36 12.80 12.14
CA ASP A 245 21.22 13.33 13.52
C ASP A 245 20.65 12.28 14.47
N LEU A 246 19.85 11.37 13.94
CA LEU A 246 19.27 10.25 14.69
C LEU A 246 20.19 9.04 14.80
N ASN A 247 21.36 9.05 14.14
CA ASN A 247 22.24 7.89 13.97
C ASN A 247 21.51 6.67 13.39
N PHE A 248 20.55 6.90 12.48
CA PHE A 248 19.77 5.86 11.82
C PHE A 248 19.95 5.96 10.30
N THR A 249 21.08 5.45 9.82
CA THR A 249 21.53 5.61 8.43
C THR A 249 21.54 4.33 7.62
N SER A 250 21.19 3.19 8.24
CA SER A 250 21.18 1.88 7.58
C SER A 250 20.07 0.99 8.12
N GLU A 251 19.63 0.06 7.27
CA GLU A 251 18.67 -0.99 7.63
C GLU A 251 19.25 -1.88 8.76
N ILE A 252 18.41 -2.20 9.73
CA ILE A 252 18.73 -3.13 10.80
C ILE A 252 18.01 -4.46 10.54
N ILE A 253 18.80 -5.49 10.24
CA ILE A 253 18.27 -6.86 10.10
C ILE A 253 18.42 -7.55 11.45
N PRO A 254 17.30 -7.90 12.13
CA PRO A 254 17.38 -8.57 13.43
C PRO A 254 17.98 -9.97 13.30
N ARG A 255 18.71 -10.41 14.35
CA ARG A 255 19.28 -11.75 14.42
C ARG A 255 18.29 -12.84 14.82
N HIS A 256 17.10 -12.44 15.21
CA HIS A 256 15.98 -13.30 15.58
C HIS A 256 14.82 -13.10 14.61
N ILE A 257 13.98 -14.09 14.48
CA ILE A 257 12.76 -13.99 13.68
C ILE A 257 11.65 -13.46 14.60
N SER A 258 11.06 -12.35 14.18
CA SER A 258 9.86 -11.80 14.78
C SER A 258 8.66 -12.18 13.93
N VAL A 259 7.62 -12.69 14.54
CA VAL A 259 6.36 -13.03 13.87
C VAL A 259 5.25 -12.15 14.44
N LYS A 260 4.49 -11.52 13.57
CA LYS A 260 3.22 -10.86 13.89
C LYS A 260 2.10 -11.78 13.47
N GLU A 261 1.10 -11.92 14.30
CA GLU A 261 -0.15 -12.61 13.98
C GLU A 261 -1.35 -11.73 14.34
N ALA A 262 -2.40 -11.80 13.53
CA ALA A 262 -3.65 -11.11 13.81
C ALA A 262 -4.45 -11.90 14.86
N VAL A 263 -4.97 -11.20 15.86
CA VAL A 263 -5.93 -11.79 16.82
C VAL A 263 -7.34 -11.49 16.30
N LEU A 264 -8.02 -12.52 15.86
CA LEU A 264 -9.38 -12.44 15.35
C LEU A 264 -10.36 -12.96 16.41
N PRO A 265 -11.08 -12.07 17.12
CA PRO A 265 -11.96 -12.46 18.21
C PRO A 265 -13.30 -12.99 17.67
N PHE A 266 -13.29 -14.11 16.96
CA PHE A 266 -14.48 -14.73 16.36
C PHE A 266 -15.61 -14.96 17.37
N ASP A 267 -15.26 -15.25 18.64
CA ASP A 267 -16.24 -15.43 19.71
C ASP A 267 -17.13 -14.20 19.95
N LYS A 268 -16.65 -13.01 19.58
CA LYS A 268 -17.38 -11.74 19.71
C LYS A 268 -18.25 -11.42 18.49
N PHE A 269 -18.10 -12.17 17.43
CA PHE A 269 -18.80 -11.95 16.15
C PHE A 269 -19.49 -13.23 15.67
N PRO A 270 -20.62 -13.63 16.31
CA PRO A 270 -21.35 -14.83 15.91
C PRO A 270 -21.75 -14.79 14.42
N GLY A 271 -21.51 -15.88 13.69
CA GLY A 271 -21.81 -15.99 12.27
C GLY A 271 -20.74 -15.46 11.33
N SER A 272 -19.59 -14.99 11.84
CA SER A 272 -18.44 -14.68 11.00
C SER A 272 -17.72 -15.95 10.54
N ASP A 273 -17.21 -15.91 9.30
CA ASP A 273 -16.38 -16.98 8.77
C ASP A 273 -15.04 -17.01 9.53
N THR A 274 -14.66 -18.18 10.01
CA THR A 274 -13.40 -18.39 10.72
C THR A 274 -12.22 -18.70 9.79
N LEU A 275 -12.48 -18.88 8.49
CA LEU A 275 -11.44 -19.09 7.49
C LEU A 275 -10.97 -17.76 6.92
N LEU A 276 -9.67 -17.47 7.07
CA LEU A 276 -9.03 -16.36 6.40
C LEU A 276 -9.00 -16.61 4.90
N SER A 277 -9.71 -15.79 4.15
CA SER A 277 -9.77 -15.84 2.70
C SER A 277 -9.69 -14.42 2.13
N LEU A 278 -9.55 -14.31 0.81
CA LEU A 278 -9.62 -13.00 0.12
C LEU A 278 -10.89 -12.20 0.45
N LYS A 279 -11.94 -12.87 0.95
CA LYS A 279 -13.17 -12.23 1.42
C LYS A 279 -13.12 -11.79 2.88
N CYS A 280 -12.16 -12.25 3.65
CA CYS A 280 -12.10 -11.98 5.11
C CYS A 280 -11.83 -10.50 5.42
N GLY A 281 -10.98 -9.84 4.66
CA GLY A 281 -10.77 -8.39 4.77
C GLY A 281 -12.00 -7.55 4.37
N LEU A 282 -12.97 -8.16 3.69
CA LEU A 282 -14.21 -7.52 3.26
C LEU A 282 -15.32 -7.56 4.32
N GLN A 283 -15.24 -8.44 5.30
CA GLN A 283 -16.30 -8.66 6.31
C GLN A 283 -16.00 -8.01 7.65
N ALA A 284 -14.76 -7.59 7.91
CA ALA A 284 -14.41 -6.81 9.09
C ALA A 284 -14.92 -5.37 8.93
N LYS A 285 -16.14 -5.14 9.32
CA LYS A 285 -16.75 -3.80 9.47
C LYS A 285 -16.38 -3.22 10.83
#